data_361c1e0fdb76ec469a35950a79da61fc
#
_entry.id   361c1e0fdb76ec469a35950a79da61fc
#
_cell.length_a   1.000
_cell.length_b   1.000
_cell.length_c   1.000
_cell.angle_alpha   90.00
_cell.angle_beta   90.00
_cell.angle_gamma   90.00
#
_symmetry.space_group_name_H-M   'P 1'
#
loop_
_entity.id
_entity.type
_entity.pdbx_description
1 polymer ?
#
loop_
_entity_poly.entity_id
_entity_poly.type
_entity_poly.pdbx_seq_one_letter_code
_entity_poly.pdbx_strand_id
1 'polypeptide(L)'
;VLKDNPDICIKKIAVRDINKKRNIEGLDTSILTNDPFSIVQDSDIDVVVEVMGGVTPALDLLESAVRNGKHVVTANKELLAKHGEELFKLANEKNVVILYEAAIAGGIPIIMPIKTTLAGNKIKKIAAILNGTTNYILTKMEESDVSYEEVLKEAQKLGIPLKEGVYL
;
A
#
# COMPACT_ATOMS: atom_id res chain seq x y z
N VAL A 1 -14.19 3.96 -9.50
CA VAL A 1 -13.87 2.55 -9.86
C VAL A 1 -14.61 1.57 -8.95
N LEU A 2 -14.49 1.65 -7.61
CA LEU A 2 -15.24 0.74 -6.73
C LEU A 2 -16.74 1.08 -6.64
N LYS A 3 -17.12 2.33 -6.83
CA LYS A 3 -18.49 2.83 -6.73
C LYS A 3 -19.44 2.21 -7.78
N ASP A 4 -18.90 1.76 -8.90
CA ASP A 4 -19.65 1.21 -10.04
C ASP A 4 -19.62 -0.32 -10.07
N ASN A 5 -19.00 -0.97 -9.08
CA ASN A 5 -18.98 -2.42 -8.97
C ASN A 5 -20.08 -2.87 -7.99
N PRO A 6 -21.14 -3.56 -8.47
CA PRO A 6 -22.26 -3.98 -7.63
C PRO A 6 -21.88 -5.01 -6.56
N ASP A 7 -20.76 -5.69 -6.75
CA ASP A 7 -20.28 -6.74 -5.83
C ASP A 7 -19.42 -6.20 -4.67
N ILE A 8 -19.12 -4.88 -4.69
CA ILE A 8 -18.26 -4.24 -3.68
C ILE A 8 -18.99 -3.08 -3.01
N CYS A 9 -19.07 -3.15 -1.68
CA CYS A 9 -19.63 -2.08 -0.87
C CYS A 9 -18.58 -1.54 0.09
N ILE A 10 -18.37 -0.23 0.11
CA ILE A 10 -17.52 0.43 1.10
C ILE A 10 -18.36 0.67 2.36
N LYS A 11 -18.13 -0.12 3.39
CA LYS A 11 -18.87 -0.04 4.66
C LYS A 11 -18.40 1.10 5.56
N LYS A 12 -17.09 1.25 5.74
CA LYS A 12 -16.48 2.25 6.64
C LYS A 12 -15.18 2.78 6.08
N ILE A 13 -14.86 4.01 6.41
CA ILE A 13 -13.59 4.66 6.07
C ILE A 13 -13.02 5.31 7.33
N ALA A 14 -11.85 4.87 7.77
CA ALA A 14 -11.13 5.52 8.86
C ALA A 14 -10.40 6.76 8.38
N VAL A 15 -10.55 7.86 9.11
CA VAL A 15 -9.92 9.14 8.82
C VAL A 15 -9.38 9.77 10.10
N ARG A 16 -8.26 10.52 10.02
CA ARG A 16 -7.69 11.21 11.18
C ARG A 16 -8.61 12.30 11.73
N ASP A 17 -9.25 13.05 10.85
CA ASP A 17 -10.15 14.14 11.20
C ASP A 17 -11.49 13.97 10.46
N ILE A 18 -12.52 13.61 11.19
CA ILE A 18 -13.87 13.38 10.67
C ILE A 18 -14.54 14.68 10.19
N ASN A 19 -14.15 15.82 10.75
CA ASN A 19 -14.71 17.13 10.43
C ASN A 19 -14.08 17.81 9.23
N LYS A 20 -12.95 17.27 8.75
CA LYS A 20 -12.28 17.83 7.58
C LYS A 20 -13.16 17.72 6.35
N LYS A 21 -13.45 18.86 5.71
CA LYS A 21 -14.16 18.89 4.42
C LYS A 21 -13.38 18.13 3.37
N ARG A 22 -14.06 17.22 2.66
CA ARG A 22 -13.52 16.43 1.57
C ARG A 22 -14.34 16.68 0.31
N ASN A 23 -13.71 17.24 -0.71
CA ASN A 23 -14.36 17.49 -2.00
C ASN A 23 -14.33 16.19 -2.84
N ILE A 24 -15.03 15.17 -2.36
CA ILE A 24 -15.17 13.87 -3.07
C ILE A 24 -16.64 13.74 -3.42
N GLU A 25 -16.94 13.77 -4.71
CA GLU A 25 -18.29 13.65 -5.21
C GLU A 25 -18.93 12.30 -4.82
N GLY A 26 -20.11 12.38 -4.21
CA GLY A 26 -20.86 11.21 -3.77
C GLY A 26 -20.25 10.44 -2.62
N LEU A 27 -19.36 11.06 -1.82
CA LEU A 27 -18.91 10.49 -0.56
C LEU A 27 -20.04 10.58 0.47
N ASP A 28 -20.51 9.43 0.94
CA ASP A 28 -21.36 9.36 2.12
C ASP A 28 -20.48 9.57 3.37
N THR A 29 -20.69 10.70 4.05
CA THR A 29 -19.92 11.03 5.26
C THR A 29 -20.35 10.22 6.49
N SER A 30 -21.50 9.54 6.44
CA SER A 30 -21.99 8.70 7.54
C SER A 30 -21.13 7.45 7.78
N ILE A 31 -20.38 7.00 6.76
CA ILE A 31 -19.47 5.87 6.87
C ILE A 31 -18.08 6.25 7.39
N LEU A 32 -17.82 7.52 7.68
CA LEU A 32 -16.55 7.99 8.21
C LEU A 32 -16.43 7.67 9.70
N THR A 33 -15.25 7.23 10.12
CA THR A 33 -14.91 7.01 11.53
C THR A 33 -13.50 7.52 11.84
N ASN A 34 -13.25 7.94 13.07
CA ASN A 34 -11.90 8.19 13.57
C ASN A 34 -11.34 7.01 14.38
N ASP A 35 -12.11 5.91 14.49
CA ASP A 35 -11.70 4.68 15.13
C ASP A 35 -11.43 3.58 14.07
N PRO A 36 -10.16 3.38 13.65
CA PRO A 36 -9.82 2.35 12.69
C PRO A 36 -9.99 0.92 13.24
N PHE A 37 -9.94 0.73 14.57
CA PHE A 37 -10.16 -0.59 15.17
C PHE A 37 -11.61 -1.05 15.02
N SER A 38 -12.57 -0.14 14.99
CA SER A 38 -13.97 -0.47 14.72
C SER A 38 -14.20 -1.07 13.32
N ILE A 39 -13.26 -0.88 12.38
CA ILE A 39 -13.31 -1.47 11.05
C ILE A 39 -12.80 -2.92 11.09
N VAL A 40 -11.63 -3.14 11.68
CA VAL A 40 -10.99 -4.46 11.68
C VAL A 40 -11.69 -5.46 12.61
N GLN A 41 -12.52 -4.98 13.52
CA GLN A 41 -13.34 -5.79 14.43
C GLN A 41 -14.78 -6.04 13.94
N ASP A 42 -15.24 -5.29 12.93
CA ASP A 42 -16.61 -5.40 12.40
C ASP A 42 -16.78 -6.71 11.62
N SER A 43 -17.67 -7.60 12.08
CA SER A 43 -17.93 -8.91 11.45
C SER A 43 -18.49 -8.83 10.04
N ASP A 44 -19.09 -7.69 9.67
CA ASP A 44 -19.71 -7.46 8.37
C ASP A 44 -18.72 -6.94 7.32
N ILE A 45 -17.45 -6.82 7.65
CA ILE A 45 -16.38 -6.40 6.75
C ILE A 45 -15.52 -7.61 6.39
N ASP A 46 -15.42 -7.92 5.11
CA ASP A 46 -14.64 -9.06 4.60
C ASP A 46 -13.21 -8.65 4.25
N VAL A 47 -13.02 -7.41 3.77
CA VAL A 47 -11.75 -6.92 3.24
C VAL A 47 -11.38 -5.58 3.87
N VAL A 48 -10.15 -5.47 4.34
CA VAL A 48 -9.55 -4.23 4.85
C VAL A 48 -8.53 -3.70 3.86
N VAL A 49 -8.67 -2.42 3.47
CA VAL A 49 -7.71 -1.71 2.61
C VAL A 49 -6.91 -0.74 3.47
N GLU A 50 -5.60 -0.96 3.55
CA GLU A 50 -4.67 -0.10 4.32
C GLU A 50 -3.81 0.73 3.36
N VAL A 51 -3.93 2.04 3.46
CA VAL A 51 -3.20 3.04 2.68
C VAL A 51 -2.68 4.19 3.56
N MET A 52 -2.49 3.90 4.86
CA MET A 52 -2.09 4.92 5.85
C MET A 52 -0.61 5.27 5.74
N GLY A 53 0.23 4.26 5.45
CA GLY A 53 1.67 4.35 5.50
C GLY A 53 2.24 4.40 6.94
N GLY A 54 3.56 4.15 7.08
CA GLY A 54 4.21 3.98 8.37
C GLY A 54 3.92 2.60 9.00
N VAL A 55 4.56 2.30 10.13
CA VAL A 55 4.39 0.99 10.78
C VAL A 55 3.31 1.05 11.86
N THR A 56 3.34 2.07 12.71
CA THR A 56 2.37 2.23 13.81
C THR A 56 1.32 3.28 13.42
N PRO A 57 0.02 3.04 13.57
CA PRO A 57 -0.64 1.84 14.10
C PRO A 57 -1.00 0.78 13.04
N ALA A 58 -0.48 0.90 11.80
CA ALA A 58 -0.88 0.05 10.68
C ALA A 58 -0.63 -1.44 10.97
N LEU A 59 0.49 -1.79 11.62
CA LEU A 59 0.81 -3.19 11.97
C LEU A 59 -0.26 -3.80 12.86
N ASP A 60 -0.61 -3.13 13.97
CA ASP A 60 -1.61 -3.62 14.91
C ASP A 60 -2.99 -3.81 14.24
N LEU A 61 -3.34 -2.87 13.35
CA LEU A 61 -4.58 -2.94 12.58
C LEU A 61 -4.59 -4.13 11.61
N LEU A 62 -3.50 -4.36 10.88
CA LEU A 62 -3.42 -5.47 9.93
C LEU A 62 -3.39 -6.83 10.65
N GLU A 63 -2.65 -6.94 11.75
CA GLU A 63 -2.69 -8.16 12.57
C GLU A 63 -4.11 -8.41 13.11
N SER A 64 -4.78 -7.39 13.63
CA SER A 64 -6.15 -7.50 14.11
C SER A 64 -7.11 -7.91 12.98
N ALA A 65 -7.00 -7.31 11.79
CA ALA A 65 -7.81 -7.69 10.63
C ALA A 65 -7.62 -9.17 10.27
N VAL A 66 -6.37 -9.62 10.15
CA VAL A 66 -6.04 -11.02 9.84
C VAL A 66 -6.55 -11.98 10.91
N ARG A 67 -6.36 -11.67 12.20
CA ARG A 67 -6.87 -12.49 13.31
C ARG A 67 -8.39 -12.60 13.33
N ASN A 68 -9.09 -11.56 12.85
CA ASN A 68 -10.56 -11.55 12.69
C ASN A 68 -11.03 -12.15 11.34
N GLY A 69 -10.16 -12.84 10.62
CA GLY A 69 -10.52 -13.55 9.38
C GLY A 69 -10.73 -12.66 8.17
N LYS A 70 -10.23 -11.41 8.18
CA LYS A 70 -10.41 -10.47 7.07
C LYS A 70 -9.26 -10.54 6.08
N HIS A 71 -9.59 -10.49 4.80
CA HIS A 71 -8.60 -10.28 3.76
C HIS A 71 -8.04 -8.86 3.82
N VAL A 72 -6.81 -8.68 3.37
CA VAL A 72 -6.11 -7.40 3.44
C VAL A 72 -5.59 -6.99 2.07
N VAL A 73 -5.72 -5.70 1.75
CA VAL A 73 -5.04 -5.05 0.63
C VAL A 73 -4.20 -3.92 1.21
N THR A 74 -2.89 -3.91 0.99
CA THR A 74 -2.02 -2.86 1.51
C THR A 74 -1.10 -2.27 0.46
N ALA A 75 -0.87 -0.94 0.54
CA ALA A 75 0.14 -0.22 -0.24
C ALA A 75 1.38 0.15 0.61
N ASN A 76 1.49 -0.41 1.82
CA ASN A 76 2.47 -0.01 2.82
C ASN A 76 3.78 -0.79 2.69
N LYS A 77 4.68 -0.31 1.81
CA LYS A 77 5.97 -0.95 1.57
C LYS A 77 6.86 -1.02 2.83
N GLU A 78 6.82 0.01 3.68
CA GLU A 78 7.65 0.07 4.89
C GLU A 78 7.26 -1.01 5.89
N LEU A 79 5.96 -1.18 6.11
CA LEU A 79 5.41 -2.20 7.00
C LEU A 79 5.75 -3.60 6.49
N LEU A 80 5.56 -3.85 5.20
CA LEU A 80 5.85 -5.16 4.61
C LEU A 80 7.36 -5.48 4.59
N ALA A 81 8.22 -4.47 4.41
CA ALA A 81 9.67 -4.67 4.47
C ALA A 81 10.15 -5.07 5.87
N LYS A 82 9.48 -4.58 6.93
CA LYS A 82 9.86 -4.83 8.33
C LYS A 82 9.15 -6.04 8.95
N HIS A 83 7.88 -6.26 8.61
CA HIS A 83 6.97 -7.20 9.26
C HIS A 83 6.20 -8.12 8.31
N GLY A 84 6.55 -8.10 7.01
CA GLY A 84 5.81 -8.86 5.99
C GLY A 84 5.85 -10.36 6.23
N GLU A 85 7.00 -10.92 6.64
CA GLU A 85 7.13 -12.36 6.90
C GLU A 85 6.16 -12.84 7.99
N GLU A 86 6.10 -12.12 9.10
CA GLU A 86 5.22 -12.43 10.22
C GLU A 86 3.74 -12.31 9.85
N LEU A 87 3.39 -11.24 9.11
CA LEU A 87 2.03 -11.02 8.64
C LEU A 87 1.59 -12.09 7.64
N PHE A 88 2.44 -12.50 6.69
CA PHE A 88 2.11 -13.56 5.74
C PHE A 88 1.97 -14.92 6.41
N LYS A 89 2.80 -15.21 7.42
CA LYS A 89 2.66 -16.42 8.23
C LYS A 89 1.33 -16.44 8.95
N LEU A 90 0.97 -15.36 9.63
CA LEU A 90 -0.31 -15.21 10.31
C LEU A 90 -1.51 -15.34 9.35
N ALA A 91 -1.41 -14.73 8.16
CA ALA A 91 -2.44 -14.81 7.12
C ALA A 91 -2.66 -16.27 6.65
N ASN A 92 -1.57 -17.01 6.43
CA ASN A 92 -1.65 -18.43 6.08
C ASN A 92 -2.31 -19.26 7.19
N GLU A 93 -1.96 -19.02 8.46
CA GLU A 93 -2.56 -19.71 9.62
C GLU A 93 -4.09 -19.44 9.73
N LYS A 94 -4.51 -18.25 9.30
CA LYS A 94 -5.92 -17.81 9.33
C LYS A 94 -6.69 -18.05 8.04
N ASN A 95 -6.07 -18.63 7.00
CA ASN A 95 -6.65 -18.81 5.66
C ASN A 95 -7.19 -17.52 5.04
N VAL A 96 -6.50 -16.40 5.26
CA VAL A 96 -6.82 -15.13 4.62
C VAL A 96 -5.71 -14.70 3.67
N VAL A 97 -6.03 -13.79 2.74
CA VAL A 97 -5.10 -13.32 1.72
C VAL A 97 -4.68 -11.90 2.03
N ILE A 98 -3.37 -11.62 1.89
CA ILE A 98 -2.83 -10.27 1.86
C ILE A 98 -2.38 -9.97 0.44
N LEU A 99 -3.01 -8.98 -0.20
CA LEU A 99 -2.64 -8.45 -1.50
C LEU A 99 -1.82 -7.16 -1.31
N TYR A 100 -0.70 -7.07 -2.00
CA TYR A 100 0.27 -5.99 -1.77
C TYR A 100 0.94 -5.48 -3.06
N GLU A 101 0.27 -5.64 -4.20
CA GLU A 101 0.78 -5.17 -5.50
C GLU A 101 1.15 -3.68 -5.45
N ALA A 102 0.29 -2.84 -4.86
CA ALA A 102 0.51 -1.40 -4.74
C ALA A 102 1.66 -1.00 -3.79
N ALA A 103 2.14 -1.92 -2.96
CA ALA A 103 3.31 -1.70 -2.11
C ALA A 103 4.64 -1.86 -2.87
N ILE A 104 4.59 -2.46 -4.07
CA ILE A 104 5.77 -2.77 -4.87
C ILE A 104 5.58 -2.20 -6.28
N ALA A 105 6.54 -1.43 -6.78
CA ALA A 105 6.52 -0.83 -8.12
C ALA A 105 5.29 0.06 -8.45
N GLY A 106 4.53 0.51 -7.45
CA GLY A 106 3.39 1.41 -7.65
C GLY A 106 2.30 0.80 -8.54
N GLY A 107 2.03 1.41 -9.69
CA GLY A 107 1.03 0.94 -10.65
C GLY A 107 1.49 -0.16 -11.62
N ILE A 108 2.74 -0.61 -11.52
CA ILE A 108 3.28 -1.66 -12.40
C ILE A 108 3.02 -3.03 -11.77
N PRO A 109 2.27 -3.93 -12.44
CA PRO A 109 1.98 -5.25 -11.90
C PRO A 109 3.23 -6.15 -11.95
N ILE A 110 3.71 -6.59 -10.82
CA ILE A 110 4.92 -7.44 -10.68
C ILE A 110 4.61 -8.72 -9.90
N ILE A 111 3.94 -8.59 -8.75
CA ILE A 111 3.75 -9.71 -7.83
C ILE A 111 2.79 -10.74 -8.40
N MET A 112 1.66 -10.29 -8.92
CA MET A 112 0.67 -11.20 -9.51
C MET A 112 1.22 -11.95 -10.74
N PRO A 113 1.88 -11.31 -11.73
CA PRO A 113 2.51 -12.03 -12.83
C PRO A 113 3.53 -13.07 -12.38
N ILE A 114 4.37 -12.77 -11.38
CA ILE A 114 5.34 -13.73 -10.85
C ILE A 114 4.64 -14.93 -10.20
N LYS A 115 3.59 -14.68 -9.40
CA LYS A 115 2.87 -15.73 -8.67
C LYS A 115 1.94 -16.57 -9.54
N THR A 116 1.43 -16.03 -10.62
CA THR A 116 0.43 -16.69 -11.47
C THR A 116 0.98 -17.03 -12.85
N THR A 117 1.25 -16.05 -13.69
CA THR A 117 1.64 -16.25 -15.09
C THR A 117 2.98 -16.96 -15.21
N LEU A 118 3.93 -16.65 -14.35
CA LEU A 118 5.28 -17.21 -14.34
C LEU A 118 5.48 -18.35 -13.34
N ALA A 119 4.39 -18.81 -12.67
CA ALA A 119 4.48 -19.84 -11.62
C ALA A 119 5.13 -21.16 -12.09
N GLY A 120 4.98 -21.52 -13.36
CA GLY A 120 5.62 -22.69 -13.95
C GLY A 120 7.08 -22.50 -14.34
N ASN A 121 7.64 -21.30 -14.20
CA ASN A 121 9.01 -20.98 -14.61
C ASN A 121 9.97 -20.96 -13.43
N LYS A 122 11.21 -21.41 -13.64
CA LYS A 122 12.28 -21.24 -12.66
C LYS A 122 12.98 -19.89 -12.88
N ILE A 123 12.57 -18.88 -12.12
CA ILE A 123 13.19 -17.56 -12.13
C ILE A 123 14.58 -17.64 -11.50
N LYS A 124 15.62 -17.29 -12.27
CA LYS A 124 17.03 -17.35 -11.81
C LYS A 124 17.51 -16.00 -11.29
N LYS A 125 16.99 -14.90 -11.82
CA LYS A 125 17.41 -13.54 -11.47
C LYS A 125 16.26 -12.56 -11.78
N ILE A 126 16.09 -11.57 -10.90
CA ILE A 126 15.25 -10.40 -11.13
C ILE A 126 16.17 -9.18 -11.00
N ALA A 127 16.08 -8.25 -11.94
CA ALA A 127 16.77 -6.96 -11.88
C ALA A 127 15.75 -5.88 -12.27
N ALA A 128 15.49 -4.90 -11.39
CA ALA A 128 14.50 -3.86 -11.61
C ALA A 128 14.76 -2.65 -10.73
N ILE A 129 14.23 -1.50 -11.15
CA ILE A 129 14.07 -0.32 -10.29
C ILE A 129 12.59 -0.27 -9.91
N LEU A 130 12.26 -0.66 -8.68
CA LEU A 130 10.87 -0.84 -8.21
C LEU A 130 10.31 0.39 -7.49
N ASN A 131 10.94 1.54 -7.68
CA ASN A 131 10.54 2.78 -7.04
C ASN A 131 10.58 3.94 -8.05
N GLY A 132 9.43 4.60 -8.26
CA GLY A 132 9.32 5.70 -9.23
C GLY A 132 10.24 6.89 -8.92
N THR A 133 10.41 7.23 -7.65
CA THR A 133 11.30 8.31 -7.21
C THR A 133 12.75 8.00 -7.52
N THR A 134 13.21 6.79 -7.20
CA THR A 134 14.59 6.35 -7.50
C THR A 134 14.82 6.34 -9.01
N ASN A 135 13.85 5.84 -9.78
CA ASN A 135 13.93 5.85 -11.25
C ASN A 135 14.06 7.28 -11.78
N TYR A 136 13.23 8.21 -11.31
CA TYR A 136 13.30 9.63 -11.71
C TYR A 136 14.67 10.24 -11.42
N ILE A 137 15.20 10.02 -10.20
CA ILE A 137 16.50 10.56 -9.79
C ILE A 137 17.62 10.02 -10.67
N LEU A 138 17.69 8.70 -10.81
CA LEU A 138 18.74 8.06 -11.61
C LEU A 138 18.70 8.47 -13.08
N THR A 139 17.51 8.54 -13.68
CA THR A 139 17.33 8.99 -15.06
C THR A 139 17.77 10.43 -15.24
N LYS A 140 17.40 11.34 -14.33
CA LYS A 140 17.81 12.74 -14.40
C LYS A 140 19.32 12.93 -14.24
N MET A 141 19.94 12.18 -13.33
CA MET A 141 21.40 12.21 -13.16
C MET A 141 22.12 11.75 -14.43
N GLU A 142 21.61 10.70 -15.10
CA GLU A 142 22.17 10.17 -16.33
C GLU A 142 22.00 11.14 -17.52
N GLU A 143 20.80 11.73 -17.67
CA GLU A 143 20.48 12.60 -18.82
C GLU A 143 21.10 13.99 -18.73
N SER A 144 21.33 14.54 -17.53
CA SER A 144 21.64 15.94 -17.33
C SER A 144 22.99 16.20 -16.63
N ASP A 145 23.73 15.17 -16.28
CA ASP A 145 25.01 15.25 -15.54
C ASP A 145 24.94 16.12 -14.28
N VAL A 146 23.81 16.03 -13.57
CA VAL A 146 23.52 16.79 -12.35
C VAL A 146 23.73 15.92 -11.10
N SER A 147 24.00 16.58 -9.97
CA SER A 147 24.22 15.87 -8.71
C SER A 147 22.92 15.29 -8.14
N TYR A 148 23.07 14.28 -7.29
CA TYR A 148 21.94 13.67 -6.56
C TYR A 148 21.15 14.71 -5.75
N GLU A 149 21.87 15.63 -5.07
CA GLU A 149 21.26 16.66 -4.23
C GLU A 149 20.40 17.65 -5.03
N GLU A 150 20.82 17.98 -6.25
CA GLU A 150 20.06 18.88 -7.13
C GLU A 150 18.77 18.22 -7.62
N VAL A 151 18.88 16.98 -8.08
CA VAL A 151 17.69 16.22 -8.54
C VAL A 151 16.74 15.93 -7.39
N LEU A 152 17.27 15.65 -6.20
CA LEU A 152 16.46 15.43 -4.99
C LEU A 152 15.61 16.66 -4.66
N LYS A 153 16.20 17.85 -4.69
CA LYS A 153 15.49 19.13 -4.48
C LYS A 153 14.42 19.38 -5.56
N GLU A 154 14.71 19.03 -6.81
CA GLU A 154 13.75 19.14 -7.91
C GLU A 154 12.57 18.19 -7.69
N ALA A 155 12.84 16.92 -7.37
CA ALA A 155 11.82 15.93 -7.09
C ALA A 155 10.91 16.34 -5.92
N GLN A 156 11.47 16.91 -4.84
CA GLN A 156 10.71 17.45 -3.72
C GLN A 156 9.79 18.60 -4.14
N LYS A 157 10.27 19.53 -4.99
CA LYS A 157 9.44 20.63 -5.51
C LYS A 157 8.28 20.13 -6.37
N LEU A 158 8.48 19.06 -7.10
CA LEU A 158 7.45 18.41 -7.93
C LEU A 158 6.45 17.59 -7.11
N GLY A 159 6.60 17.54 -5.77
CA GLY A 159 5.72 16.78 -4.88
C GLY A 159 5.90 15.26 -4.99
N ILE A 160 7.02 14.80 -5.57
CA ILE A 160 7.37 13.39 -5.58
C ILE A 160 7.71 13.00 -4.14
N PRO A 161 6.98 12.06 -3.51
CA PRO A 161 7.15 11.76 -2.10
C PRO A 161 8.53 11.15 -1.86
N LEU A 162 9.37 11.90 -1.17
CA LEU A 162 10.66 11.46 -0.66
C LEU A 162 10.57 11.45 0.85
N LYS A 163 10.56 10.28 1.44
CA LYS A 163 10.96 10.16 2.85
C LYS A 163 12.47 10.23 2.90
N GLU A 164 13.02 11.06 3.78
CA GLU A 164 14.44 11.01 4.14
C GLU A 164 14.80 9.57 4.48
N GLY A 165 15.84 9.04 3.83
CA GLY A 165 16.32 7.68 4.12
C GLY A 165 16.00 6.62 3.07
N VAL A 166 15.81 6.98 1.79
CA VAL A 166 15.89 5.97 0.72
C VAL A 166 17.35 5.55 0.60
N TYR A 167 17.71 4.46 1.26
CA TYR A 167 18.99 3.80 1.06
C TYR A 167 18.91 3.00 -0.25
N LEU A 168 19.84 3.28 -1.16
CA LEU A 168 20.10 2.48 -2.37
C LEU A 168 20.78 1.17 -2.00
#